data_35718386abd98d7601210970e1530728
#
_entry.id   35718386abd98d7601210970e1530728
#
_cell.length_a   1.000
_cell.length_b   1.000
_cell.length_c   1.000
_cell.angle_alpha   90.00
_cell.angle_beta   90.00
_cell.angle_gamma   90.00
#
_symmetry.space_group_name_H-M   'P 1'
#
loop_
_entity.id
_entity.type
_entity.pdbx_description
1 polymer ?
#
loop_
_entity_poly.entity_id
_entity_poly.type
_entity_poly.pdbx_seq_one_letter_code
_entity_poly.pdbx_strand_id
1 'polypeptide(L)'
;SKNSLASRQSFWAELNVARLDHQNVVRVIAASTCSPASQDSLGTIIMEYVGNSTLHHAIYGTNWVTVKRKEDXLGCGQESLSLAQSLHYSCXIVAGLAFLHSQLIVHLDLKP
;
A
#
# COMPACT_ATOMS: atom_id res chain seq x y z
N SER A 1 3.90 -22.91 15.66
CA SER A 1 2.48 -22.60 15.82
C SER A 1 1.85 -22.19 14.50
N LYS A 2 0.54 -22.17 14.49
CA LYS A 2 -0.17 -21.84 13.26
C LYS A 2 0.11 -20.41 12.82
N ASN A 3 0.24 -19.51 13.76
CA ASN A 3 0.52 -18.11 13.39
C ASN A 3 1.90 -17.97 12.77
N SER A 4 2.85 -18.72 13.29
CA SER A 4 4.20 -18.66 12.74
C SER A 4 4.23 -19.16 11.30
N LEU A 5 3.50 -20.23 11.02
CA LEU A 5 3.48 -20.77 9.66
C LEU A 5 2.80 -19.80 8.70
N ALA A 6 1.67 -19.23 9.11
CA ALA A 6 0.97 -18.27 8.27
C ALA A 6 1.83 -17.04 7.99
N SER A 7 2.56 -16.57 9.01
CA SER A 7 3.44 -15.43 8.82
C SER A 7 4.59 -15.74 7.87
N ARG A 8 5.13 -16.94 7.95
CA ARG A 8 6.19 -17.33 7.02
C ARG A 8 5.66 -17.39 5.59
N GLN A 9 4.46 -17.93 5.42
CA GLN A 9 3.88 -17.98 4.09
C GLN A 9 3.65 -16.57 3.54
N SER A 10 3.23 -15.65 4.39
CA SER A 10 3.03 -14.29 3.97
C SER A 10 4.35 -13.64 3.56
N PHE A 11 5.40 -13.88 4.33
CA PHE A 11 6.71 -13.33 4.00
C PHE A 11 7.19 -13.83 2.64
N TRP A 12 7.09 -15.13 2.41
CA TRP A 12 7.55 -15.69 1.15
C TRP A 12 6.69 -15.25 -0.02
N ALA A 13 5.38 -15.07 0.23
CA ALA A 13 4.50 -14.58 -0.81
C ALA A 13 4.89 -13.16 -1.21
N GLU A 14 5.22 -12.32 -0.24
CA GLU A 14 5.65 -10.96 -0.57
C GLU A 14 7.00 -10.97 -1.26
N LEU A 15 7.88 -11.88 -0.87
CA LEU A 15 9.18 -11.97 -1.51
C LEU A 15 9.04 -12.42 -2.96
N ASN A 16 8.00 -13.16 -3.27
CA ASN A 16 7.78 -13.61 -4.64
C ASN A 16 7.58 -12.45 -5.60
N VAL A 17 7.12 -11.31 -5.11
CA VAL A 17 6.91 -10.15 -5.98
C VAL A 17 8.19 -9.33 -6.16
N ALA A 18 9.29 -9.70 -5.52
CA ALA A 18 10.51 -8.91 -5.61
C ALA A 18 11.05 -8.85 -7.04
N ARG A 19 10.77 -9.85 -7.85
CA ARG A 19 11.24 -9.88 -9.23
C ARG A 19 10.42 -9.01 -10.16
N LEU A 20 9.28 -8.52 -9.69
CA LEU A 20 8.37 -7.79 -10.54
C LEU A 20 8.74 -6.32 -10.61
N ASP A 21 8.56 -5.74 -11.77
CA ASP A 21 8.89 -4.34 -11.98
C ASP A 21 7.79 -3.70 -12.82
N HIS A 22 7.01 -2.84 -12.18
CA HIS A 22 5.93 -2.14 -12.87
C HIS A 22 5.75 -0.79 -12.19
N GLN A 23 5.47 0.23 -12.99
CA GLN A 23 5.43 1.59 -12.46
C GLN A 23 4.31 1.80 -11.44
N ASN A 24 3.29 0.97 -11.45
CA ASN A 24 2.16 1.12 -10.52
C ASN A 24 2.19 0.09 -9.40
N VAL A 25 3.31 -0.57 -9.19
CA VAL A 25 3.48 -1.51 -8.09
C VAL A 25 4.75 -1.16 -7.35
N VAL A 26 4.65 -0.99 -6.04
CA VAL A 26 5.82 -0.65 -5.23
C VAL A 26 6.85 -1.74 -5.37
N ARG A 27 8.09 -1.35 -5.61
CA ARG A 27 9.14 -2.30 -5.87
C ARG A 27 9.78 -2.80 -4.59
N VAL A 28 9.97 -4.10 -4.48
CA VAL A 28 10.73 -4.71 -3.41
C VAL A 28 12.19 -4.69 -3.81
N ILE A 29 13.03 -4.08 -2.98
CA ILE A 29 14.44 -3.89 -3.28
C ILE A 29 15.27 -5.05 -2.75
N ALA A 30 14.98 -5.50 -1.54
CA ALA A 30 15.78 -6.51 -0.90
C ALA A 30 14.96 -7.18 0.19
N ALA A 31 15.46 -8.32 0.65
CA ALA A 31 14.86 -9.00 1.77
C ALA A 31 15.94 -9.69 2.58
N SER A 32 15.69 -9.82 3.86
CA SER A 32 16.60 -10.50 4.76
C SER A 32 15.81 -11.43 5.64
N THR A 33 16.30 -12.66 5.75
CA THR A 33 15.68 -13.62 6.66
C THR A 33 16.31 -13.60 8.03
N CYS A 34 17.38 -12.84 8.21
CA CYS A 34 18.01 -12.73 9.50
C CYS A 34 17.28 -11.75 10.38
N SER A 35 16.99 -12.18 11.57
CA SER A 35 16.40 -11.29 12.55
C SER A 35 17.12 -11.47 13.86
N PRO A 36 17.85 -10.47 14.30
CA PRO A 36 18.61 -10.62 15.53
C PRO A 36 17.77 -10.50 16.79
N ALA A 37 16.59 -9.98 16.69
CA ALA A 37 15.89 -9.57 17.88
C ALA A 37 14.94 -10.60 18.45
N SER A 38 14.43 -11.49 17.64
CA SER A 38 13.36 -12.35 18.11
C SER A 38 13.31 -13.62 17.29
N GLN A 39 13.05 -14.72 17.97
CA GLN A 39 12.87 -15.98 17.28
C GLN A 39 11.61 -15.99 16.45
N ASP A 40 10.68 -15.13 16.78
CA ASP A 40 9.43 -15.06 16.04
C ASP A 40 9.51 -14.18 14.82
N SER A 41 10.58 -13.45 14.67
CA SER A 41 10.71 -12.54 13.55
C SER A 41 11.08 -13.33 12.30
N LEU A 42 10.36 -13.06 11.24
CA LEU A 42 10.50 -13.83 10.01
C LEU A 42 11.49 -13.25 9.05
N GLY A 43 11.73 -11.97 9.16
CA GLY A 43 12.61 -11.31 8.24
C GLY A 43 12.18 -9.90 7.98
N THR A 44 12.92 -9.25 7.12
CA THR A 44 12.69 -7.86 6.77
C THR A 44 12.58 -7.75 5.26
N ILE A 45 11.60 -7.00 4.80
CA ILE A 45 11.47 -6.69 3.38
C ILE A 45 11.69 -5.21 3.20
N ILE A 46 12.57 -4.86 2.29
CA ILE A 46 12.91 -3.47 2.01
C ILE A 46 12.31 -3.10 0.68
N MET A 47 11.51 -2.05 0.68
CA MET A 47 10.81 -1.60 -0.52
C MET A 47 11.24 -0.19 -0.86
N GLU A 48 11.02 0.20 -2.09
CA GLU A 48 11.22 1.60 -2.44
C GLU A 48 10.27 2.47 -1.63
N TYR A 49 10.71 3.66 -1.32
CA TYR A 49 9.92 4.59 -0.56
C TYR A 49 9.12 5.47 -1.53
N VAL A 50 7.83 5.45 -1.40
CA VAL A 50 6.97 6.19 -2.31
C VAL A 50 6.18 7.29 -1.61
N GLY A 51 6.55 7.62 -0.38
CA GLY A 51 5.92 8.70 0.34
C GLY A 51 5.10 8.21 1.52
N ASN A 52 4.61 9.15 2.28
CA ASN A 52 3.85 8.87 3.50
C ASN A 52 2.35 8.85 3.30
N SER A 53 1.88 9.24 2.14
CA SER A 53 0.46 9.39 1.90
C SER A 53 -0.13 8.14 1.31
N THR A 54 -1.37 7.90 1.65
CA THR A 54 -2.14 6.83 1.04
C THR A 54 -3.31 7.45 0.28
N LEU A 55 -4.00 6.64 -0.46
CA LEU A 55 -5.21 7.08 -1.12
C LEU A 55 -6.27 7.48 -0.09
N HIS A 56 -6.25 6.82 1.05
CA HIS A 56 -7.16 7.22 2.13
C HIS A 56 -6.94 8.68 2.51
N HIS A 57 -5.69 9.09 2.62
CA HIS A 57 -5.39 10.48 2.93
C HIS A 57 -5.86 11.41 1.82
N ALA A 58 -5.72 11.00 0.58
CA ALA A 58 -6.15 11.83 -0.53
C ALA A 58 -7.66 12.00 -0.56
N ILE A 59 -8.39 10.98 -0.17
CA ILE A 59 -9.85 11.03 -0.20
C ILE A 59 -10.41 11.72 1.04
N TYR A 60 -9.92 11.36 2.20
CA TYR A 60 -10.52 11.76 3.47
C TYR A 60 -9.73 12.78 4.25
N GLY A 61 -8.51 13.09 3.81
CA GLY A 61 -7.66 14.00 4.55
C GLY A 61 -6.81 13.28 5.58
N THR A 62 -5.79 13.96 6.04
CA THR A 62 -4.81 13.35 6.93
C THR A 62 -4.93 13.82 8.35
N ASN A 63 -5.71 14.87 8.60
CA ASN A 63 -5.56 15.57 9.84
C ASN A 63 -6.80 15.46 10.69
N TRP A 64 -6.67 14.86 11.84
CA TRP A 64 -7.76 14.76 12.79
C TRP A 64 -8.23 16.11 13.26
N VAL A 65 -7.31 17.05 13.32
CA VAL A 65 -7.63 18.38 13.85
C VAL A 65 -8.56 19.13 12.91
N THR A 66 -8.44 18.90 11.64
CA THR A 66 -9.27 19.61 10.69
C THR A 66 -10.73 19.21 10.78
N VAL A 67 -11.00 18.06 11.35
CA VAL A 67 -12.38 17.63 11.50
C VAL A 67 -13.15 18.56 12.42
N LYS A 68 -12.47 19.11 13.40
CA LYS A 68 -13.12 19.98 14.34
C LYS A 68 -13.44 21.35 13.77
N ARG A 69 -12.88 21.68 12.63
CA ARG A 69 -13.12 22.97 12.01
C ARG A 69 -14.12 22.92 10.90
N LYS A 70 -15.02 21.98 10.97
CA LYS A 70 -16.02 21.87 9.92
C LYS A 70 -16.90 23.11 9.84
N GLU A 71 -17.05 23.79 10.95
CA GLU A 71 -17.91 24.94 10.98
C GLU A 71 -17.36 26.09 10.16
N ASP A 72 -16.07 26.09 10.00
CA ASP A 72 -15.47 27.17 9.23
C ASP A 72 -15.44 26.89 7.75
N UNK A 73 -15.57 25.76 7.36
CA UNK A 73 -15.44 25.60 6.36
C UNK A 73 -16.35 25.62 5.63
N LEU A 74 -17.06 26.33 5.55
CA LEU A 74 -18.15 26.58 4.67
C LEU A 74 -17.78 26.24 3.25
N GLY A 75 -17.69 24.97 3.03
CA GLY A 75 -17.62 24.53 1.67
C GLY A 75 -16.29 24.56 1.02
N CYS A 76 -15.26 25.09 1.68
CA CYS A 76 -13.99 25.06 1.01
C CYS A 76 -13.00 24.20 1.71
N GLY A 77 -13.43 23.51 2.69
CA GLY A 77 -12.47 22.87 3.52
C GLY A 77 -11.91 21.62 2.98
N GLN A 78 -12.70 20.77 2.50
CA GLN A 78 -12.16 19.49 2.11
C GLN A 78 -11.94 19.42 0.67
N GLU A 79 -10.67 19.28 0.34
CA GLU A 79 -10.33 19.07 -1.04
C GLU A 79 -10.54 17.61 -1.35
N SER A 80 -11.72 17.31 -1.81
CA SER A 80 -11.94 15.98 -2.32
C SER A 80 -11.25 15.86 -3.66
N LEU A 81 -11.03 14.64 -4.07
CA LEU A 81 -10.43 14.40 -5.36
C LEU A 81 -11.30 14.92 -6.47
N SER A 82 -10.71 15.58 -7.44
CA SER A 82 -11.44 15.97 -8.63
C SER A 82 -11.75 14.73 -9.45
N LEU A 83 -12.66 14.88 -10.41
CA LEU A 83 -12.97 13.77 -11.29
C LEU A 83 -11.73 13.32 -12.06
N ALA A 84 -10.93 14.27 -12.52
CA ALA A 84 -9.72 13.92 -13.25
C ALA A 84 -8.76 13.15 -12.38
N GLN A 85 -8.60 13.55 -11.12
CA GLN A 85 -7.72 12.84 -10.21
C GLN A 85 -8.24 11.45 -9.91
N SER A 86 -9.56 11.33 -9.72
CA SER A 86 -10.15 10.03 -9.44
C SER A 86 -9.95 9.07 -10.61
N LEU A 87 -10.12 9.55 -11.82
CA LEU A 87 -9.89 8.74 -13.00
C LEU A 87 -8.42 8.35 -13.12
N HIS A 88 -7.54 9.29 -12.84
CA HIS A 88 -6.12 8.99 -12.92
C HIS A 88 -5.71 7.91 -11.92
N TYR A 89 -6.16 8.05 -10.67
CA TYR A 89 -5.84 7.02 -9.68
C TYR A 89 -6.48 5.69 -10.03
N SER A 90 -7.70 5.72 -10.55
CA SER A 90 -8.35 4.48 -10.94
C SER A 90 -7.57 3.77 -12.02
N CYS A 91 -7.11 4.49 -12.97
CA CYS A 91 -6.29 3.90 -14.03
C CYS A 91 -4.99 3.31 -13.50
N UNK A 92 -4.45 3.84 -12.56
CA UNK A 92 -3.40 3.45 -12.07
C UNK A 92 -3.51 2.30 -11.39
N ILE A 93 -4.45 2.26 -10.61
CA ILE A 93 -4.73 1.07 -9.82
C ILE A 93 -5.04 -0.12 -10.72
N VAL A 94 -5.88 0.10 -11.67
CA VAL A 94 -6.24 -0.99 -12.59
C VAL A 94 -5.02 -1.50 -13.34
N ALA A 95 -4.16 -0.60 -13.78
CA ALA A 95 -2.97 -1.06 -14.51
C ALA A 95 -2.06 -1.90 -13.63
N GLY A 96 -1.88 -1.49 -12.37
CA GLY A 96 -1.09 -2.28 -11.46
C GLY A 96 -1.70 -3.64 -11.18
N LEU A 97 -3.01 -3.66 -10.95
CA LEU A 97 -3.69 -4.93 -10.70
C LEU A 97 -3.65 -5.84 -11.93
N ALA A 98 -3.84 -5.27 -13.11
CA ALA A 98 -3.77 -6.08 -14.33
C ALA A 98 -2.39 -6.70 -14.49
N PHE A 99 -1.36 -5.92 -14.16
CA PHE A 99 -0.01 -6.49 -14.22
C PHE A 99 0.16 -7.63 -13.24
N LEU A 100 -0.26 -7.42 -11.98
CA LEU A 100 -0.15 -8.49 -10.99
C LEU A 100 -0.91 -9.73 -11.42
N HIS A 101 -2.12 -9.55 -11.94
CA HIS A 101 -2.92 -10.68 -12.38
C HIS A 101 -2.26 -11.40 -13.55
N SER A 102 -1.59 -10.67 -14.43
CA SER A 102 -0.86 -11.32 -15.52
C SER A 102 0.28 -12.17 -14.99
N GLN A 103 0.76 -11.87 -13.79
CA GLN A 103 1.80 -12.65 -13.13
C GLN A 103 1.22 -13.67 -12.15
N LEU A 104 -0.08 -13.88 -12.23
CA LEU A 104 -0.81 -14.84 -11.39
C LEU A 104 -0.75 -14.48 -9.91
N ILE A 105 -0.74 -13.19 -9.61
CA ILE A 105 -0.73 -12.68 -8.25
C ILE A 105 -2.02 -11.94 -7.99
N VAL A 106 -2.70 -12.27 -6.90
CA VAL A 106 -3.92 -11.60 -6.48
C VAL A 106 -3.65 -10.80 -5.21
N HIS A 107 -4.09 -9.56 -5.19
CA HIS A 107 -3.72 -8.66 -4.11
C HIS A 107 -4.37 -9.03 -2.78
N LEU A 108 -5.67 -9.22 -2.76
CA LEU A 108 -6.45 -9.67 -1.61
C LEU A 108 -6.54 -8.72 -0.42
N ASP A 109 -5.93 -7.54 -0.50
CA ASP A 109 -5.98 -6.58 0.61
C ASP A 109 -6.10 -5.15 0.09
N LEU A 110 -6.75 -4.99 -1.04
CA LEU A 110 -6.85 -3.68 -1.68
C LEU A 110 -7.74 -2.75 -0.86
N LYS A 111 -7.23 -1.57 -0.56
CA LYS A 111 -7.95 -0.59 0.22
C LYS A 111 -7.28 0.76 0.06
N PRO A 112 -8.01 1.87 0.31
CA PRO A 112 -7.39 3.19 0.18
C PRO A 112 -6.31 3.44 1.19
#